data_0361f6194dc9e2b30f82f033a743a47e
#
_entry.id   0361f6194dc9e2b30f82f033a743a47e
#
_cell.length_a   1.000
_cell.length_b   1.000
_cell.length_c   1.000
_cell.angle_alpha   90.00
_cell.angle_beta   90.00
_cell.angle_gamma   90.00
#
_symmetry.space_group_name_H-M   'P 1'
#
loop_
_entity.id
_entity.type
_entity.pdbx_description
1 polymer ?
#
loop_
_entity_poly.entity_id
_entity_poly.type
_entity_poly.pdbx_seq_one_letter_code
_entity_poly.pdbx_strand_id
1 'polypeptide(L)'
;MGRCDWIALVLLLGSGLAGGERWVCSQERDHAPAAGEWTEGSLQVGSQERWFRVYRPRTLPEHPPAVLLLHGGTQSMRKIFALRAGGTRAWTSVCDREQVVLIVPNGVNPQTGDTRGDNQNWNDLRSATSDRNSTADDVSFIRQLLDEMVRTHSLDKGRIYVTGASNGGMLTYRLLIEAPERFAAGAAFIALLPADLRGLEPPAKPTPLLILNGTEDPLVRWEGGAIRGQTEKLMSAESHRDWWIRTNRAQGTGVREELLPDTSPDDGCRIERTFYPALPGGAPVLFLKVQGGGHALPSRTHTLPDNAVVRRLIGPLCRDAEGAELAWEFMSRYQR
;
A
#
# COMPACT_ATOMS: atom_id res chain seq x y z
N MET A 1 30.98 6.40 14.39
CA MET A 1 30.38 5.09 14.79
C MET A 1 29.00 5.05 14.21
N GLY A 2 28.84 4.30 13.11
CA GLY A 2 27.67 4.32 12.26
C GLY A 2 26.43 3.73 12.93
N ARG A 3 25.34 4.48 12.87
CA ARG A 3 24.01 4.00 13.25
C ARG A 3 23.52 3.09 12.12
N CYS A 4 23.40 1.79 12.40
CA CYS A 4 22.84 0.82 11.46
C CYS A 4 21.37 1.12 11.20
N ASP A 5 21.04 1.34 9.92
CA ASP A 5 19.68 1.51 9.43
C ASP A 5 18.93 0.17 9.50
N TRP A 6 18.14 0.01 10.54
CA TRP A 6 17.42 -1.25 10.85
C TRP A 6 16.31 -1.60 9.86
N ILE A 7 15.80 -0.64 9.12
CA ILE A 7 14.77 -0.89 8.09
C ILE A 7 15.38 -1.45 6.80
N ALA A 8 16.61 -1.08 6.48
CA ALA A 8 17.36 -1.68 5.38
C ALA A 8 17.75 -3.15 5.63
N LEU A 9 17.84 -3.57 6.91
CA LEU A 9 18.31 -4.89 7.29
C LEU A 9 17.32 -6.02 6.94
N VAL A 10 16.02 -5.75 6.84
CA VAL A 10 15.04 -6.76 6.35
C VAL A 10 15.31 -7.14 4.89
N LEU A 11 15.97 -6.28 4.13
CA LEU A 11 16.30 -6.48 2.71
C LEU A 11 17.76 -6.93 2.48
N LEU A 12 18.66 -6.86 3.50
CA LEU A 12 20.09 -7.09 3.33
C LEU A 12 20.64 -8.39 3.96
N LEU A 13 19.82 -9.26 4.55
CA LEU A 13 20.28 -10.55 5.08
C LEU A 13 20.48 -11.61 3.96
N GLY A 14 21.21 -11.26 2.95
CA GLY A 14 21.52 -12.12 1.80
C GLY A 14 22.99 -12.24 1.42
N SER A 15 23.94 -11.68 2.20
CA SER A 15 25.36 -11.84 1.88
C SER A 15 26.22 -11.96 3.11
N GLY A 16 26.73 -13.17 3.36
CA GLY A 16 27.95 -13.39 4.13
C GLY A 16 27.83 -14.27 5.38
N LEU A 17 27.83 -15.57 5.19
CA LEU A 17 28.55 -16.51 6.05
C LEU A 17 29.12 -17.60 5.12
N ALA A 18 30.43 -17.65 4.99
CA ALA A 18 31.16 -18.70 4.36
C ALA A 18 31.13 -19.97 5.27
N GLY A 19 30.35 -20.94 4.85
CA GLY A 19 30.34 -22.29 5.41
C GLY A 19 29.76 -23.17 4.30
N GLY A 20 30.60 -24.02 3.69
CA GLY A 20 30.27 -24.78 2.50
C GLY A 20 29.22 -25.85 2.77
N GLU A 21 27.98 -25.55 2.54
CA GLU A 21 26.94 -26.48 2.19
C GLU A 21 26.36 -26.09 0.84
N ARG A 22 26.53 -27.01 -0.14
CA ARG A 22 25.89 -26.93 -1.43
C ARG A 22 24.38 -26.98 -1.21
N TRP A 23 23.74 -25.83 -1.21
CA TRP A 23 22.29 -25.78 -1.36
C TRP A 23 21.97 -26.23 -2.78
N VAL A 24 21.41 -27.43 -2.88
CA VAL A 24 20.75 -27.90 -4.10
C VAL A 24 19.62 -26.89 -4.34
N CYS A 25 19.77 -26.11 -5.39
CA CYS A 25 18.70 -25.27 -5.91
C CYS A 25 17.56 -26.20 -6.30
N SER A 26 16.57 -26.34 -5.41
CA SER A 26 15.30 -26.93 -5.79
C SER A 26 14.75 -25.99 -6.84
N GLN A 27 14.64 -26.46 -8.07
CA GLN A 27 13.94 -25.75 -9.16
C GLN A 27 12.59 -25.32 -8.61
N GLU A 28 12.44 -24.01 -8.39
CA GLU A 28 11.14 -23.40 -8.18
C GLU A 28 10.26 -23.85 -9.34
N ARG A 29 9.17 -24.51 -9.03
CA ARG A 29 8.14 -24.79 -10.03
C ARG A 29 7.70 -23.44 -10.57
N ASP A 30 8.00 -23.20 -11.84
CA ASP A 30 7.54 -22.08 -12.60
C ASP A 30 6.04 -21.87 -12.31
N HIS A 31 5.71 -20.83 -11.58
CA HIS A 31 4.38 -20.26 -11.69
C HIS A 31 4.28 -19.84 -13.14
N ALA A 32 3.21 -20.24 -13.83
CA ALA A 32 2.95 -19.87 -15.21
C ALA A 32 3.33 -18.39 -15.42
N PRO A 33 4.14 -18.07 -16.45
CA PRO A 33 4.64 -16.71 -16.61
C PRO A 33 3.46 -15.75 -16.56
N ALA A 34 3.60 -14.67 -15.81
CA ALA A 34 2.60 -13.62 -15.71
C ALA A 34 2.09 -13.33 -17.13
N ALA A 35 0.76 -13.37 -17.34
CA ALA A 35 0.18 -13.26 -18.68
C ALA A 35 0.35 -11.87 -19.29
N GLY A 36 0.74 -10.87 -18.49
CA GLY A 36 0.95 -9.48 -18.89
C GLY A 36 2.41 -9.08 -19.06
N GLU A 37 2.64 -7.84 -19.47
CA GLU A 37 3.95 -7.27 -19.73
C GLU A 37 4.22 -6.05 -18.85
N TRP A 38 5.49 -5.92 -18.44
CA TRP A 38 5.98 -4.74 -17.72
C TRP A 38 6.69 -3.78 -18.68
N THR A 39 6.32 -2.49 -18.56
CA THR A 39 7.06 -1.39 -19.19
C THR A 39 7.53 -0.40 -18.13
N GLU A 40 8.61 0.32 -18.39
CA GLU A 40 9.08 1.41 -17.54
C GLU A 40 9.05 2.72 -18.33
N GLY A 41 8.74 3.80 -17.64
CA GLY A 41 8.71 5.14 -18.21
C GLY A 41 9.06 6.19 -17.17
N SER A 42 9.19 7.43 -17.63
CA SER A 42 9.40 8.59 -16.77
C SER A 42 8.60 9.79 -17.25
N LEU A 43 8.37 10.73 -16.34
CA LEU A 43 7.75 12.04 -16.59
C LEU A 43 8.60 13.12 -15.96
N GLN A 44 8.71 14.25 -16.65
CA GLN A 44 9.30 15.46 -16.07
C GLN A 44 8.25 16.16 -15.20
N VAL A 45 8.53 16.28 -13.89
CA VAL A 45 7.66 16.97 -12.92
C VAL A 45 8.47 18.09 -12.27
N GLY A 46 8.21 19.32 -12.66
CA GLY A 46 9.09 20.43 -12.28
C GLY A 46 10.52 20.19 -12.78
N SER A 47 11.49 20.22 -11.88
CA SER A 47 12.90 19.96 -12.17
C SER A 47 13.31 18.51 -12.04
N GLN A 48 12.40 17.60 -11.67
CA GLN A 48 12.72 16.20 -11.41
C GLN A 48 12.15 15.27 -12.48
N GLU A 49 12.96 14.34 -12.96
CA GLU A 49 12.48 13.18 -13.73
C GLU A 49 11.94 12.14 -12.73
N ARG A 50 10.65 11.77 -12.85
CA ARG A 50 9.97 10.83 -11.96
C ARG A 50 9.64 9.54 -12.72
N TRP A 51 9.98 8.42 -12.14
CA TRP A 51 9.92 7.10 -12.78
C TRP A 51 8.69 6.30 -12.35
N PHE A 52 8.23 5.40 -13.24
CA PHE A 52 7.13 4.50 -12.97
C PHE A 52 7.25 3.22 -13.80
N ARG A 53 6.52 2.19 -13.41
CA ARG A 53 6.30 0.97 -14.18
C ARG A 53 4.82 0.77 -14.43
N VAL A 54 4.50 0.12 -15.55
CA VAL A 54 3.12 -0.25 -15.88
C VAL A 54 3.10 -1.74 -16.20
N TYR A 55 2.20 -2.47 -15.56
CA TYR A 55 1.87 -3.83 -15.91
C TYR A 55 0.59 -3.84 -16.72
N ARG A 56 0.65 -4.45 -17.90
CA ARG A 56 -0.49 -4.58 -18.79
C ARG A 56 -0.81 -6.06 -18.98
N PRO A 57 -1.98 -6.54 -18.56
CA PRO A 57 -2.49 -7.84 -18.99
C PRO A 57 -2.55 -7.99 -20.50
N ARG A 58 -2.41 -9.21 -21.00
CA ARG A 58 -2.48 -9.49 -22.45
C ARG A 58 -3.85 -9.16 -23.05
N THR A 59 -4.89 -9.36 -22.26
CA THR A 59 -6.26 -9.06 -22.65
C THR A 59 -6.77 -7.88 -21.82
N LEU A 60 -7.23 -6.84 -22.49
CA LEU A 60 -7.80 -5.64 -21.87
C LEU A 60 -9.03 -5.20 -22.66
N PRO A 61 -10.07 -4.63 -21.99
CA PRO A 61 -11.15 -3.94 -22.68
C PRO A 61 -10.62 -2.66 -23.35
N GLU A 62 -11.42 -2.03 -24.20
CA GLU A 62 -11.08 -0.78 -24.90
C GLU A 62 -10.71 0.33 -23.93
N HIS A 63 -11.46 0.45 -22.82
CA HIS A 63 -11.21 1.38 -21.72
C HIS A 63 -11.00 0.60 -20.41
N PRO A 64 -9.77 0.11 -20.15
CA PRO A 64 -9.53 -0.68 -18.95
C PRO A 64 -9.55 0.16 -17.68
N PRO A 65 -10.00 -0.42 -16.55
CA PRO A 65 -9.76 0.15 -15.24
C PRO A 65 -8.28 0.14 -14.90
N ALA A 66 -7.88 0.95 -13.91
CA ALA A 66 -6.49 0.98 -13.46
C ALA A 66 -6.38 1.03 -11.93
N VAL A 67 -5.32 0.41 -11.42
CA VAL A 67 -4.90 0.50 -10.03
C VAL A 67 -3.54 1.21 -9.95
N LEU A 68 -3.48 2.29 -9.18
CA LEU A 68 -2.24 2.94 -8.76
C LEU A 68 -1.76 2.23 -7.49
N LEU A 69 -0.63 1.53 -7.56
CA LEU A 69 -0.04 0.79 -6.44
C LEU A 69 1.20 1.52 -5.91
N LEU A 70 1.14 1.95 -4.65
CA LEU A 70 2.17 2.73 -3.97
C LEU A 70 3.01 1.84 -3.07
N HIS A 71 4.33 1.84 -3.27
CA HIS A 71 5.26 1.05 -2.47
C HIS A 71 5.43 1.60 -1.04
N GLY A 72 5.86 0.77 -0.10
CA GLY A 72 6.22 1.17 1.26
C GLY A 72 7.53 1.96 1.32
N GLY A 73 7.85 2.52 2.49
CA GLY A 73 9.10 3.23 2.69
C GLY A 73 10.32 2.34 2.47
N THR A 74 11.41 2.90 1.96
CA THR A 74 12.67 2.21 1.62
C THR A 74 12.53 1.11 0.57
N GLN A 75 11.40 1.13 -0.15
CA GLN A 75 11.11 0.25 -1.28
C GLN A 75 11.21 1.00 -2.61
N SER A 76 10.71 0.39 -3.67
CA SER A 76 10.65 0.98 -5.02
C SER A 76 9.58 0.31 -5.87
N MET A 77 9.30 0.89 -7.02
CA MET A 77 8.43 0.31 -8.04
C MET A 77 8.85 -1.11 -8.48
N ARG A 78 10.11 -1.52 -8.24
CA ARG A 78 10.64 -2.85 -8.54
C ARG A 78 10.62 -3.76 -7.32
N LYS A 79 11.08 -3.26 -6.16
CA LYS A 79 11.21 -4.07 -4.94
C LYS A 79 9.89 -4.62 -4.42
N ILE A 80 8.77 -3.93 -4.63
CA ILE A 80 7.45 -4.41 -4.19
C ILE A 80 6.97 -5.67 -4.93
N PHE A 81 7.69 -6.11 -5.98
CA PHE A 81 7.46 -7.37 -6.70
C PHE A 81 8.61 -8.37 -6.55
N ALA A 82 9.64 -8.05 -5.75
CA ALA A 82 10.71 -8.99 -5.45
C ALA A 82 10.17 -10.21 -4.66
N LEU A 83 10.90 -11.31 -4.66
CA LEU A 83 10.50 -12.55 -3.98
C LEU A 83 10.12 -12.36 -2.49
N ARG A 84 10.71 -11.35 -1.84
CA ARG A 84 10.46 -11.00 -0.44
C ARG A 84 9.51 -9.81 -0.25
N ALA A 85 8.72 -9.47 -1.25
CA ALA A 85 7.79 -8.35 -1.15
C ALA A 85 6.45 -8.71 -0.47
N GLY A 86 6.21 -10.00 -0.19
CA GLY A 86 4.97 -10.45 0.44
C GLY A 86 3.74 -10.25 -0.44
N GLY A 87 2.59 -9.98 0.17
CA GLY A 87 1.27 -9.97 -0.47
C GLY A 87 1.06 -8.96 -1.61
N THR A 88 1.95 -7.97 -1.79
CA THR A 88 1.86 -7.03 -2.93
C THR A 88 2.08 -7.72 -4.28
N ARG A 89 2.78 -8.85 -4.31
CA ARG A 89 3.01 -9.65 -5.52
C ARG A 89 1.71 -10.20 -6.14
N ALA A 90 0.68 -10.40 -5.34
CA ALA A 90 -0.62 -10.91 -5.80
C ALA A 90 -1.32 -9.95 -6.77
N TRP A 91 -0.93 -8.67 -6.83
CA TRP A 91 -1.55 -7.70 -7.73
C TRP A 91 -1.45 -8.06 -9.20
N THR A 92 -0.36 -8.68 -9.68
CA THR A 92 -0.26 -9.10 -11.09
C THR A 92 -1.31 -10.15 -11.44
N SER A 93 -1.55 -11.12 -10.55
CA SER A 93 -2.59 -12.14 -10.74
C SER A 93 -4.00 -11.56 -10.72
N VAL A 94 -4.26 -10.59 -9.83
CA VAL A 94 -5.51 -9.82 -9.82
C VAL A 94 -5.69 -9.09 -11.16
N CYS A 95 -4.64 -8.39 -11.62
CA CYS A 95 -4.70 -7.63 -12.87
C CYS A 95 -4.97 -8.50 -14.10
N ASP A 96 -4.34 -9.67 -14.18
CA ASP A 96 -4.56 -10.61 -15.30
C ASP A 96 -5.99 -11.15 -15.31
N ARG A 97 -6.53 -11.53 -14.17
CA ARG A 97 -7.88 -12.07 -14.05
C ARG A 97 -8.96 -11.01 -14.30
N GLU A 98 -8.76 -9.81 -13.75
CA GLU A 98 -9.74 -8.74 -13.77
C GLU A 98 -9.55 -7.74 -14.92
N GLN A 99 -8.52 -7.96 -15.76
CA GLN A 99 -8.21 -7.10 -16.93
C GLN A 99 -7.96 -5.64 -16.54
N VAL A 100 -7.11 -5.42 -15.54
CA VAL A 100 -6.81 -4.12 -14.92
C VAL A 100 -5.37 -3.71 -15.21
N VAL A 101 -5.15 -2.48 -15.61
CA VAL A 101 -3.80 -1.92 -15.74
C VAL A 101 -3.26 -1.57 -14.36
N LEU A 102 -2.03 -2.02 -14.05
CA LEU A 102 -1.36 -1.67 -12.81
C LEU A 102 -0.29 -0.60 -13.04
N ILE A 103 -0.43 0.53 -12.37
CA ILE A 103 0.49 1.66 -12.44
C ILE A 103 1.28 1.69 -11.13
N VAL A 104 2.61 1.62 -11.21
CA VAL A 104 3.49 1.54 -10.06
C VAL A 104 4.54 2.64 -10.13
N PRO A 105 4.25 3.83 -9.58
CA PRO A 105 5.20 4.93 -9.56
C PRO A 105 6.35 4.67 -8.56
N ASN A 106 7.46 5.39 -8.74
CA ASN A 106 8.60 5.38 -7.83
C ASN A 106 8.65 6.67 -6.99
N GLY A 107 8.91 6.52 -5.71
CA GLY A 107 9.15 7.62 -4.79
C GLY A 107 10.49 8.32 -5.05
N VAL A 108 10.92 9.12 -4.07
CA VAL A 108 12.21 9.82 -4.09
C VAL A 108 13.01 9.40 -2.85
N ASN A 109 14.29 9.16 -3.03
CA ASN A 109 15.19 8.95 -1.90
C ASN A 109 15.33 10.26 -1.12
N PRO A 110 14.92 10.32 0.15
CA PRO A 110 14.90 11.59 0.91
C PRO A 110 16.29 12.14 1.22
N GLN A 111 17.33 11.31 1.15
CA GLN A 111 18.71 11.70 1.48
C GLN A 111 19.50 12.15 0.26
N THR A 112 19.27 11.51 -0.88
CA THR A 112 20.05 11.74 -2.11
C THR A 112 19.29 12.47 -3.21
N GLY A 113 17.96 12.54 -3.10
CA GLY A 113 17.09 13.06 -4.18
C GLY A 113 16.93 12.11 -5.37
N ASP A 114 17.51 10.91 -5.30
CA ASP A 114 17.40 9.93 -6.37
C ASP A 114 15.95 9.48 -6.58
N THR A 115 15.50 9.50 -7.84
CA THR A 115 14.13 9.20 -8.25
C THR A 115 13.98 7.81 -8.88
N ARG A 116 15.09 7.15 -9.24
CA ARG A 116 15.10 5.88 -9.99
C ARG A 116 15.53 4.67 -9.16
N GLY A 117 16.22 4.90 -8.06
CA GLY A 117 16.78 3.87 -7.20
C GLY A 117 15.73 3.02 -6.48
N ASP A 118 16.23 2.18 -5.60
CA ASP A 118 15.47 1.14 -4.91
C ASP A 118 15.30 1.39 -3.40
N ASN A 119 15.58 2.61 -2.93
CA ASN A 119 15.44 3.01 -1.52
C ASN A 119 14.67 4.33 -1.45
N GLN A 120 13.40 4.28 -1.80
CA GLN A 120 12.56 5.45 -2.03
C GLN A 120 11.48 5.59 -0.96
N ASN A 121 11.06 6.83 -0.72
CA ASN A 121 9.97 7.18 0.16
C ASN A 121 9.03 8.19 -0.51
N TRP A 122 7.85 8.32 0.06
CA TRP A 122 6.82 9.27 -0.35
C TRP A 122 6.72 10.42 0.65
N ASN A 123 6.27 11.57 0.16
CA ASN A 123 5.80 12.69 0.94
C ASN A 123 4.34 12.43 1.36
N ASP A 124 4.12 11.97 2.57
CA ASP A 124 2.90 11.32 3.04
C ASP A 124 2.15 12.05 4.16
N LEU A 125 2.21 13.37 4.21
CA LEU A 125 1.66 14.25 5.25
C LEU A 125 2.45 14.28 6.57
N ARG A 126 3.38 13.37 6.82
CA ARG A 126 4.25 13.48 7.98
C ARG A 126 5.24 14.61 7.78
N SER A 127 5.65 15.24 8.89
CA SER A 127 6.59 16.37 8.87
C SER A 127 7.88 16.05 8.12
N ALA A 128 8.35 16.99 7.29
CA ALA A 128 9.64 16.94 6.61
C ALA A 128 10.86 17.02 7.57
N THR A 129 10.66 17.12 8.88
CA THR A 129 11.75 17.20 9.86
C THR A 129 12.52 15.89 10.03
N SER A 130 12.01 14.78 9.48
CA SER A 130 12.69 13.49 9.47
C SER A 130 13.47 13.31 8.17
N ASP A 131 14.73 12.92 8.25
CA ASP A 131 15.56 12.49 7.12
C ASP A 131 15.03 11.26 6.36
N ARG A 132 13.92 10.68 6.84
CA ARG A 132 13.22 9.54 6.23
C ARG A 132 11.99 9.95 5.42
N ASN A 133 11.53 11.18 5.51
CA ASN A 133 10.37 11.65 4.77
C ASN A 133 10.82 12.39 3.50
N SER A 134 10.25 12.02 2.36
CA SER A 134 10.43 12.79 1.13
C SER A 134 9.71 14.13 1.25
N THR A 135 10.26 15.16 0.60
CA THR A 135 9.63 16.48 0.43
C THR A 135 9.17 16.71 -1.01
N ALA A 136 9.28 15.69 -1.87
CA ALA A 136 8.90 15.78 -3.27
C ALA A 136 7.39 16.07 -3.41
N ASP A 137 7.03 16.73 -4.50
CA ASP A 137 5.62 16.96 -4.85
C ASP A 137 5.02 15.71 -5.50
N ASP A 138 4.75 14.70 -4.67
CA ASP A 138 4.21 13.43 -5.12
C ASP A 138 2.76 13.55 -5.61
N VAL A 139 1.97 14.49 -5.09
CA VAL A 139 0.59 14.70 -5.52
C VAL A 139 0.56 15.21 -6.96
N SER A 140 1.37 16.22 -7.29
CA SER A 140 1.49 16.72 -8.68
C SER A 140 2.05 15.65 -9.62
N PHE A 141 3.03 14.85 -9.17
CA PHE A 141 3.54 13.72 -9.95
C PHE A 141 2.42 12.72 -10.28
N ILE A 142 1.66 12.27 -9.28
CA ILE A 142 0.58 11.31 -9.48
C ILE A 142 -0.52 11.87 -10.38
N ARG A 143 -0.90 13.14 -10.22
CA ARG A 143 -1.88 13.80 -11.11
C ARG A 143 -1.43 13.76 -12.58
N GLN A 144 -0.19 14.17 -12.86
CA GLN A 144 0.38 14.17 -14.21
C GLN A 144 0.54 12.75 -14.75
N LEU A 145 0.99 11.80 -13.91
CA LEU A 145 1.11 10.39 -14.29
C LEU A 145 -0.25 9.82 -14.69
N LEU A 146 -1.30 10.06 -13.94
CA LEU A 146 -2.64 9.56 -14.27
C LEU A 146 -3.18 10.20 -15.57
N ASP A 147 -2.93 11.50 -15.81
CA ASP A 147 -3.31 12.15 -17.05
C ASP A 147 -2.58 11.51 -18.25
N GLU A 148 -1.28 11.24 -18.12
CA GLU A 148 -0.50 10.57 -19.14
C GLU A 148 -0.97 9.13 -19.38
N MET A 149 -1.25 8.37 -18.31
CA MET A 149 -1.74 6.98 -18.42
C MET A 149 -3.13 6.91 -19.08
N VAL A 150 -4.02 7.82 -18.75
CA VAL A 150 -5.33 7.93 -19.40
C VAL A 150 -5.15 8.19 -20.90
N ARG A 151 -4.24 9.08 -21.27
CA ARG A 151 -4.00 9.44 -22.67
C ARG A 151 -3.35 8.31 -23.46
N THR A 152 -2.35 7.63 -22.91
CA THR A 152 -1.51 6.64 -23.62
C THR A 152 -2.07 5.21 -23.57
N HIS A 153 -2.87 4.91 -22.54
CA HIS A 153 -3.43 3.58 -22.32
C HIS A 153 -4.96 3.53 -22.43
N SER A 154 -5.59 4.65 -22.83
CA SER A 154 -7.06 4.77 -22.97
C SER A 154 -7.84 4.34 -21.72
N LEU A 155 -7.30 4.62 -20.52
CA LEU A 155 -7.91 4.16 -19.26
C LEU A 155 -9.31 4.75 -19.05
N ASP A 156 -10.18 3.98 -18.41
CA ASP A 156 -11.46 4.47 -17.91
C ASP A 156 -11.23 5.42 -16.72
N LYS A 157 -11.45 6.72 -16.96
CA LYS A 157 -11.29 7.76 -15.94
C LYS A 157 -12.21 7.53 -14.72
N GLY A 158 -13.35 6.87 -14.92
CA GLY A 158 -14.30 6.55 -13.86
C GLY A 158 -13.88 5.40 -12.97
N ARG A 159 -12.91 4.58 -13.42
CA ARG A 159 -12.46 3.37 -12.70
C ARG A 159 -10.94 3.38 -12.47
N ILE A 160 -10.45 4.44 -11.88
CA ILE A 160 -9.06 4.55 -11.39
C ILE A 160 -9.09 4.41 -9.86
N TYR A 161 -8.30 3.50 -9.34
CA TYR A 161 -8.21 3.17 -7.92
C TYR A 161 -6.81 3.40 -7.39
N VAL A 162 -6.68 3.65 -6.08
CA VAL A 162 -5.37 3.82 -5.43
C VAL A 162 -5.23 2.89 -4.24
N THR A 163 -4.05 2.28 -4.13
CA THR A 163 -3.73 1.43 -2.99
C THR A 163 -2.25 1.51 -2.64
N GLY A 164 -1.94 1.24 -1.39
CA GLY A 164 -0.56 1.18 -0.92
C GLY A 164 -0.45 0.67 0.50
N ALA A 165 0.77 0.36 0.91
CA ALA A 165 1.08 -0.15 2.23
C ALA A 165 2.09 0.74 2.95
N SER A 166 1.96 0.88 4.28
CA SER A 166 2.88 1.66 5.10
C SER A 166 3.01 3.11 4.59
N ASN A 167 4.19 3.60 4.25
CA ASN A 167 4.40 4.92 3.65
C ASN A 167 3.54 5.12 2.37
N GLY A 168 3.40 4.08 1.51
CA GLY A 168 2.49 4.13 0.36
C GLY A 168 1.01 4.17 0.76
N GLY A 169 0.63 3.52 1.86
CA GLY A 169 -0.71 3.63 2.43
C GLY A 169 -0.98 5.03 2.99
N MET A 170 0.01 5.66 3.60
CA MET A 170 -0.09 7.06 4.06
C MET A 170 -0.23 8.03 2.87
N LEU A 171 0.53 7.81 1.77
CA LEU A 171 0.32 8.59 0.55
C LEU A 171 -1.05 8.30 -0.08
N THR A 172 -1.59 7.08 0.03
CA THR A 172 -2.97 6.79 -0.40
C THR A 172 -3.96 7.72 0.30
N TYR A 173 -3.86 7.88 1.63
CA TYR A 173 -4.71 8.82 2.36
C TYR A 173 -4.52 10.26 1.89
N ARG A 174 -3.27 10.70 1.71
CA ARG A 174 -2.97 12.03 1.18
C ARG A 174 -3.62 12.29 -0.17
N LEU A 175 -3.53 11.33 -1.10
CA LEU A 175 -4.15 11.44 -2.41
C LEU A 175 -5.68 11.49 -2.34
N LEU A 176 -6.30 10.73 -1.44
CA LEU A 176 -7.75 10.79 -1.23
C LEU A 176 -8.21 12.10 -0.58
N ILE A 177 -7.33 12.82 0.10
CA ILE A 177 -7.59 14.14 0.68
C ILE A 177 -7.34 15.25 -0.36
N GLU A 178 -6.18 15.25 -1.02
CA GLU A 178 -5.75 16.35 -1.89
C GLU A 178 -6.16 16.20 -3.37
N ALA A 179 -6.49 14.97 -3.81
CA ALA A 179 -6.85 14.65 -5.20
C ALA A 179 -8.04 13.67 -5.31
N PRO A 180 -9.11 13.80 -4.48
CA PRO A 180 -10.20 12.81 -4.43
C PRO A 180 -10.93 12.67 -5.76
N GLU A 181 -10.88 13.68 -6.61
CA GLU A 181 -11.50 13.66 -7.94
C GLU A 181 -10.80 12.70 -8.92
N ARG A 182 -9.65 12.17 -8.58
CA ARG A 182 -8.90 11.24 -9.43
C ARG A 182 -9.30 9.78 -9.22
N PHE A 183 -9.89 9.45 -8.07
CA PHE A 183 -10.07 8.06 -7.66
C PHE A 183 -11.53 7.69 -7.45
N ALA A 184 -11.90 6.50 -7.91
CA ALA A 184 -13.21 5.90 -7.67
C ALA A 184 -13.30 5.29 -6.26
N ALA A 185 -12.19 4.74 -5.77
CA ALA A 185 -12.03 4.21 -4.41
C ALA A 185 -10.54 4.08 -4.06
N GLY A 186 -10.26 3.90 -2.77
CA GLY A 186 -8.92 3.61 -2.27
C GLY A 186 -8.88 2.45 -1.28
N ALA A 187 -7.68 1.86 -1.12
CA ALA A 187 -7.39 0.85 -0.11
C ALA A 187 -6.01 1.09 0.51
N ALA A 188 -5.96 1.32 1.81
CA ALA A 188 -4.71 1.58 2.51
C ALA A 188 -4.44 0.52 3.58
N PHE A 189 -3.22 0.00 3.58
CA PHE A 189 -2.78 -1.10 4.42
C PHE A 189 -1.70 -0.67 5.38
N ILE A 190 -1.81 -1.11 6.66
CA ILE A 190 -0.78 -0.91 7.68
C ILE A 190 -0.26 0.53 7.73
N ALA A 191 -1.19 1.48 7.67
CA ALA A 191 -0.93 2.91 7.58
C ALA A 191 -1.93 3.70 8.42
N LEU A 192 -1.50 4.83 8.97
CA LEU A 192 -2.31 5.73 9.78
C LEU A 192 -1.97 7.19 9.43
N LEU A 193 -2.91 8.10 9.62
CA LEU A 193 -2.68 9.53 9.52
C LEU A 193 -1.86 10.07 10.70
N PRO A 194 -1.14 11.20 10.52
CA PRO A 194 -0.56 11.95 11.65
C PRO A 194 -1.62 12.30 12.69
N ALA A 195 -1.23 12.33 13.96
CA ALA A 195 -2.11 12.74 15.05
C ALA A 195 -2.43 14.25 15.02
N ASP A 196 -1.52 15.03 14.44
CA ASP A 196 -1.68 16.47 14.23
C ASP A 196 -2.07 16.72 12.77
N LEU A 197 -3.31 17.07 12.55
CA LEU A 197 -3.88 17.41 11.24
C LEU A 197 -4.11 18.92 11.07
N ARG A 198 -3.49 19.76 11.89
CA ARG A 198 -3.63 21.21 11.76
C ARG A 198 -3.20 21.68 10.38
N GLY A 199 -4.05 22.46 9.73
CA GLY A 199 -3.82 22.96 8.37
C GLY A 199 -4.12 21.95 7.25
N LEU A 200 -4.57 20.74 7.58
CA LEU A 200 -5.07 19.79 6.60
C LEU A 200 -6.57 20.02 6.38
N GLU A 201 -6.93 20.47 5.20
CA GLU A 201 -8.33 20.60 4.81
C GLU A 201 -8.95 19.22 4.54
N PRO A 202 -10.21 18.99 4.96
CA PRO A 202 -10.92 17.77 4.57
C PRO A 202 -11.03 17.62 3.06
N PRO A 203 -11.10 16.39 2.53
CA PRO A 203 -11.27 16.19 1.09
C PRO A 203 -12.54 16.85 0.58
N ALA A 204 -12.45 17.50 -0.57
CA ALA A 204 -13.59 18.16 -1.23
C ALA A 204 -14.72 17.18 -1.60
N LYS A 205 -14.39 15.90 -1.74
CA LYS A 205 -15.33 14.84 -2.09
C LYS A 205 -15.03 13.57 -1.27
N PRO A 206 -16.05 12.99 -0.61
CA PRO A 206 -15.93 11.67 -0.01
C PRO A 206 -15.57 10.61 -1.03
N THR A 207 -14.67 9.69 -0.68
CA THR A 207 -14.23 8.60 -1.56
C THR A 207 -14.29 7.26 -0.82
N PRO A 208 -14.90 6.21 -1.39
CA PRO A 208 -14.92 4.87 -0.78
C PRO A 208 -13.53 4.41 -0.36
N LEU A 209 -13.39 3.94 0.88
CA LEU A 209 -12.09 3.64 1.46
C LEU A 209 -12.09 2.33 2.24
N LEU A 210 -11.13 1.44 1.90
CA LEU A 210 -10.74 0.31 2.73
C LEU A 210 -9.52 0.67 3.58
N ILE A 211 -9.58 0.37 4.87
CA ILE A 211 -8.51 0.54 5.84
C ILE A 211 -8.19 -0.82 6.44
N LEU A 212 -6.92 -1.24 6.44
CA LEU A 212 -6.49 -2.46 7.11
C LEU A 212 -5.28 -2.20 8.01
N ASN A 213 -5.40 -2.56 9.30
CA ASN A 213 -4.30 -2.46 10.25
C ASN A 213 -4.20 -3.71 11.14
N GLY A 214 -2.97 -4.09 11.49
CA GLY A 214 -2.68 -5.18 12.42
C GLY A 214 -2.55 -4.72 13.86
N THR A 215 -3.07 -5.51 14.83
CA THR A 215 -3.00 -5.14 16.25
C THR A 215 -1.63 -5.37 16.88
N GLU A 216 -0.78 -6.17 16.26
CA GLU A 216 0.60 -6.45 16.69
C GLU A 216 1.65 -5.86 15.74
N ASP A 217 1.29 -4.82 14.99
CA ASP A 217 2.21 -4.08 14.14
C ASP A 217 3.23 -3.29 14.98
N PRO A 218 4.54 -3.64 14.92
CA PRO A 218 5.55 -2.96 15.73
C PRO A 218 6.02 -1.63 15.12
N LEU A 219 5.69 -1.33 13.87
CA LEU A 219 6.12 -0.13 13.14
C LEU A 219 5.02 0.94 13.12
N VAL A 220 3.83 0.59 12.65
CA VAL A 220 2.64 1.43 12.66
C VAL A 220 1.68 0.86 13.70
N ARG A 221 1.97 1.18 14.97
CA ARG A 221 1.30 0.56 16.11
C ARG A 221 -0.19 0.86 16.13
N TRP A 222 -0.98 -0.13 16.53
CA TRP A 222 -2.44 -0.01 16.68
C TRP A 222 -2.84 1.19 17.54
N GLU A 223 -2.14 1.40 18.67
CA GLU A 223 -2.37 2.52 19.58
C GLU A 223 -1.84 3.86 19.05
N GLY A 224 -1.25 3.87 17.85
CA GLY A 224 -0.61 5.06 17.30
C GLY A 224 0.70 5.42 17.98
N GLY A 225 0.99 6.71 18.03
CA GLY A 225 2.24 7.22 18.61
C GLY A 225 3.37 7.33 17.60
N ALA A 226 4.58 7.57 18.06
CA ALA A 226 5.73 7.81 17.19
C ALA A 226 6.20 6.53 16.50
N ILE A 227 6.46 6.61 15.19
CA ILE A 227 7.23 5.59 14.48
C ILE A 227 8.67 5.65 14.98
N ARG A 228 9.28 4.48 15.16
CA ARG A 228 10.65 4.38 15.68
C ARG A 228 11.62 5.27 14.88
N GLY A 229 12.30 6.17 15.57
CA GLY A 229 13.25 7.11 14.98
C GLY A 229 12.62 8.35 14.35
N GLN A 230 11.32 8.60 14.59
CA GLN A 230 10.62 9.82 14.18
C GLN A 230 9.98 10.48 15.39
N THR A 231 9.83 11.80 15.36
CA THR A 231 9.22 12.58 16.44
C THR A 231 7.71 12.73 16.28
N GLU A 232 7.23 12.64 15.05
CA GLU A 232 5.83 12.79 14.73
C GLU A 232 5.02 11.58 15.20
N LYS A 233 3.84 11.85 15.73
CA LYS A 233 2.93 10.82 16.25
C LYS A 233 1.84 10.54 15.22
N LEU A 234 1.48 9.28 15.09
CA LEU A 234 0.31 8.83 14.35
C LEU A 234 -0.91 8.72 15.26
N MET A 235 -2.10 8.82 14.67
CA MET A 235 -3.35 8.45 15.35
C MET A 235 -3.32 6.99 15.77
N SER A 236 -4.16 6.59 16.73
CA SER A 236 -4.51 5.18 16.90
C SER A 236 -5.34 4.70 15.71
N ALA A 237 -5.32 3.40 15.42
CA ALA A 237 -6.10 2.81 14.34
C ALA A 237 -7.61 3.11 14.48
N GLU A 238 -8.12 3.13 15.71
CA GLU A 238 -9.52 3.45 16.00
C GLU A 238 -9.83 4.93 15.76
N SER A 239 -9.00 5.85 16.28
CA SER A 239 -9.17 7.28 16.03
C SER A 239 -9.07 7.63 14.56
N HIS A 240 -8.16 6.97 13.83
CA HIS A 240 -7.99 7.10 12.40
C HIS A 240 -9.22 6.61 11.62
N ARG A 241 -9.75 5.42 11.95
CA ARG A 241 -11.01 4.90 11.41
C ARG A 241 -12.15 5.90 11.64
N ASP A 242 -12.31 6.40 12.87
CA ASP A 242 -13.39 7.32 13.23
C ASP A 242 -13.26 8.67 12.51
N TRP A 243 -12.03 9.12 12.26
CA TRP A 243 -11.79 10.31 11.44
C TRP A 243 -12.30 10.10 9.99
N TRP A 244 -11.99 8.96 9.37
CA TRP A 244 -12.47 8.66 8.01
C TRP A 244 -13.98 8.42 7.95
N ILE A 245 -14.59 7.82 8.97
CA ILE A 245 -16.06 7.69 9.06
C ILE A 245 -16.71 9.07 9.01
N ARG A 246 -16.23 10.00 9.82
CA ARG A 246 -16.75 11.38 9.83
C ARG A 246 -16.48 12.11 8.53
N THR A 247 -15.27 12.06 8.04
CA THR A 247 -14.82 12.75 6.81
C THR A 247 -15.54 12.25 5.57
N ASN A 248 -15.73 10.96 5.46
CA ASN A 248 -16.48 10.34 4.37
C ASN A 248 -17.99 10.41 4.54
N ARG A 249 -18.49 10.97 5.64
CA ARG A 249 -19.92 10.97 5.95
C ARG A 249 -20.49 9.54 5.89
N ALA A 250 -19.76 8.59 6.45
CA ALA A 250 -20.23 7.22 6.61
C ALA A 250 -21.03 7.08 7.88
N GLN A 251 -21.87 6.07 7.96
CA GLN A 251 -22.75 5.80 9.10
C GLN A 251 -21.94 5.25 10.26
N GLY A 252 -21.97 5.91 11.41
CA GLY A 252 -21.29 5.46 12.63
C GLY A 252 -22.04 4.35 13.40
N THR A 253 -23.33 4.16 13.09
CA THR A 253 -24.20 3.13 13.70
C THR A 253 -24.86 2.31 12.59
N GLY A 254 -25.36 1.11 12.90
CA GLY A 254 -25.95 0.22 11.89
C GLY A 254 -24.92 -0.45 10.99
N VAL A 255 -23.73 -0.64 11.51
CA VAL A 255 -22.62 -1.30 10.83
C VAL A 255 -22.87 -2.79 10.63
N ARG A 256 -22.30 -3.35 9.57
CA ARG A 256 -22.25 -4.79 9.36
C ARG A 256 -20.88 -5.31 9.78
N GLU A 257 -20.87 -6.12 10.83
CA GLU A 257 -19.67 -6.78 11.34
C GLU A 257 -19.63 -8.24 10.87
N GLU A 258 -18.44 -8.71 10.52
CA GLU A 258 -18.19 -10.06 10.05
C GLU A 258 -16.78 -10.50 10.42
N LEU A 259 -16.64 -11.73 10.88
CA LEU A 259 -15.34 -12.37 11.04
C LEU A 259 -15.03 -13.18 9.78
N LEU A 260 -13.93 -12.89 9.11
CA LEU A 260 -13.52 -13.67 7.95
C LEU A 260 -13.12 -15.10 8.36
N PRO A 261 -13.28 -16.10 7.46
CA PRO A 261 -12.85 -17.46 7.74
C PRO A 261 -11.38 -17.52 8.14
N ASP A 262 -11.10 -18.27 9.21
CA ASP A 262 -9.75 -18.63 9.60
C ASP A 262 -9.29 -19.80 8.71
N THR A 263 -8.44 -19.48 7.76
CA THR A 263 -7.91 -20.47 6.81
C THR A 263 -6.52 -20.97 7.20
N SER A 264 -5.92 -20.36 8.21
CA SER A 264 -4.57 -20.66 8.71
C SER A 264 -4.51 -20.59 10.25
N PRO A 265 -5.20 -21.48 10.99
CA PRO A 265 -5.35 -21.39 12.44
C PRO A 265 -4.03 -21.31 13.23
N ASP A 266 -2.94 -21.76 12.64
CA ASP A 266 -1.60 -21.82 13.27
C ASP A 266 -0.85 -20.47 13.22
N ASP A 267 -1.34 -19.47 12.48
CA ASP A 267 -0.66 -18.18 12.37
C ASP A 267 -1.02 -17.21 13.52
N GLY A 268 -2.07 -17.52 14.28
CA GLY A 268 -2.50 -16.75 15.45
C GLY A 268 -3.23 -15.47 15.11
N CYS A 269 -3.67 -15.29 13.87
CA CYS A 269 -4.39 -14.10 13.46
C CYS A 269 -5.87 -14.34 13.14
N ARG A 270 -6.64 -13.26 13.12
CA ARG A 270 -8.04 -13.19 12.71
C ARG A 270 -8.32 -11.87 12.04
N ILE A 271 -9.15 -11.87 11.00
CA ILE A 271 -9.55 -10.65 10.32
C ILE A 271 -11.00 -10.32 10.66
N GLU A 272 -11.20 -9.27 11.42
CA GLU A 272 -12.51 -8.68 11.70
C GLU A 272 -12.80 -7.64 10.61
N ARG A 273 -13.96 -7.74 9.99
CA ARG A 273 -14.45 -6.86 8.93
C ARG A 273 -15.61 -6.04 9.43
N THR A 274 -15.50 -4.72 9.43
CA THR A 274 -16.57 -3.80 9.80
C THR A 274 -16.87 -2.85 8.63
N PHE A 275 -18.07 -2.90 8.10
CA PHE A 275 -18.53 -2.05 7.00
C PHE A 275 -19.39 -0.90 7.52
N TYR A 276 -18.99 0.32 7.21
CA TYR A 276 -19.68 1.56 7.52
C TYR A 276 -20.33 2.12 6.25
N PRO A 277 -21.66 1.97 6.06
CA PRO A 277 -22.36 2.43 4.87
C PRO A 277 -22.27 3.95 4.71
N ALA A 278 -22.38 4.43 3.48
CA ALA A 278 -22.44 5.86 3.20
C ALA A 278 -23.78 6.46 3.66
N LEU A 279 -23.73 7.65 4.24
CA LEU A 279 -24.90 8.54 4.36
C LEU A 279 -25.14 9.25 3.02
N PRO A 280 -26.30 9.90 2.80
CA PRO A 280 -26.56 10.67 1.58
C PRO A 280 -25.44 11.68 1.28
N GLY A 281 -24.87 11.58 0.08
CA GLY A 281 -23.73 12.41 -0.33
C GLY A 281 -22.38 12.04 0.30
N GLY A 282 -22.31 10.92 1.01
CA GLY A 282 -21.09 10.36 1.60
C GLY A 282 -20.52 9.20 0.80
N ALA A 283 -19.48 8.58 1.34
CA ALA A 283 -18.84 7.38 0.81
C ALA A 283 -18.61 6.35 1.93
N PRO A 284 -18.67 5.03 1.64
CA PRO A 284 -18.51 4.01 2.67
C PRO A 284 -17.06 3.87 3.12
N VAL A 285 -16.90 3.36 4.34
CA VAL A 285 -15.62 2.93 4.88
C VAL A 285 -15.70 1.45 5.22
N LEU A 286 -14.72 0.68 4.75
CA LEU A 286 -14.50 -0.70 5.16
C LEU A 286 -13.26 -0.76 6.05
N PHE A 287 -13.43 -1.18 7.29
CA PHE A 287 -12.35 -1.34 8.25
C PHE A 287 -12.07 -2.82 8.50
N LEU A 288 -10.82 -3.21 8.25
CA LEU A 288 -10.31 -4.56 8.50
C LEU A 288 -9.30 -4.50 9.64
N LYS A 289 -9.66 -5.08 10.78
CA LYS A 289 -8.77 -5.25 11.93
C LYS A 289 -8.17 -6.65 11.86
N VAL A 290 -6.85 -6.73 11.72
CA VAL A 290 -6.14 -8.02 11.77
C VAL A 290 -5.66 -8.24 13.20
N GLN A 291 -6.47 -8.95 13.98
CA GLN A 291 -6.06 -9.38 15.33
C GLN A 291 -4.83 -10.28 15.22
N GLY A 292 -3.81 -10.04 16.05
CA GLY A 292 -2.54 -10.76 15.99
C GLY A 292 -1.69 -10.46 14.75
N GLY A 293 -2.14 -9.60 13.81
CA GLY A 293 -1.41 -9.25 12.61
C GLY A 293 -0.36 -8.18 12.81
N GLY A 294 0.79 -8.32 12.13
CA GLY A 294 1.90 -7.36 12.13
C GLY A 294 1.89 -6.40 10.93
N HIS A 295 3.08 -5.89 10.60
CA HIS A 295 3.31 -4.91 9.52
C HIS A 295 3.48 -5.59 8.15
N ALA A 296 2.45 -6.31 7.72
CA ALA A 296 2.44 -6.99 6.41
C ALA A 296 1.01 -7.04 5.85
N LEU A 297 0.88 -7.06 4.51
CA LEU A 297 -0.39 -7.40 3.89
C LEU A 297 -0.66 -8.89 4.16
N PRO A 298 -1.89 -9.25 4.55
CA PRO A 298 -2.28 -10.66 4.60
C PRO A 298 -2.03 -11.33 3.26
N SER A 299 -1.42 -12.53 3.28
CA SER A 299 -1.23 -13.30 2.06
C SER A 299 -1.07 -14.80 2.36
N ARG A 300 -1.78 -15.62 1.59
CA ARG A 300 -1.67 -17.09 1.60
C ARG A 300 -0.56 -17.57 0.66
N THR A 301 -0.37 -16.88 -0.45
CA THR A 301 0.47 -17.32 -1.56
C THR A 301 1.86 -16.66 -1.57
N HIS A 302 1.97 -15.45 -1.07
CA HIS A 302 3.19 -14.67 -1.07
C HIS A 302 3.59 -14.25 0.34
N THR A 303 3.96 -15.24 1.16
CA THR A 303 4.36 -15.00 2.55
C THR A 303 5.87 -14.69 2.62
N LEU A 304 6.22 -13.82 3.56
CA LEU A 304 7.60 -13.69 4.01
C LEU A 304 8.01 -14.91 4.84
N PRO A 305 9.32 -15.19 4.97
CA PRO A 305 9.76 -16.24 5.89
C PRO A 305 9.26 -15.97 7.30
N ASP A 306 8.50 -16.92 7.88
CA ASP A 306 7.99 -16.79 9.24
C ASP A 306 9.05 -17.31 10.24
N ASN A 307 9.89 -16.40 10.71
CA ASN A 307 10.94 -16.69 11.68
C ASN A 307 11.07 -15.56 12.72
N ALA A 308 11.82 -15.83 13.79
CA ALA A 308 11.96 -14.88 14.91
C ALA A 308 12.50 -13.50 14.50
N VAL A 309 13.35 -13.43 13.48
CA VAL A 309 13.90 -12.14 12.98
C VAL A 309 12.80 -11.33 12.29
N VAL A 310 12.07 -11.94 11.37
CA VAL A 310 10.95 -11.29 10.66
C VAL A 310 9.86 -10.87 11.65
N ARG A 311 9.45 -11.77 12.56
CA ARG A 311 8.46 -11.46 13.61
C ARG A 311 8.89 -10.30 14.50
N ARG A 312 10.17 -10.22 14.86
CA ARG A 312 10.70 -9.08 15.64
C ARG A 312 10.67 -7.75 14.89
N LEU A 313 10.83 -7.77 13.57
CA LEU A 313 10.94 -6.57 12.73
C LEU A 313 9.58 -6.04 12.30
N ILE A 314 8.69 -6.93 11.89
CA ILE A 314 7.39 -6.56 11.29
C ILE A 314 6.18 -7.20 11.99
N GLY A 315 6.39 -7.95 13.06
CA GLY A 315 5.31 -8.67 13.76
C GLY A 315 4.89 -9.97 13.07
N PRO A 316 3.80 -10.59 13.56
CA PRO A 316 3.25 -11.83 12.98
C PRO A 316 2.70 -11.62 11.56
N LEU A 317 2.67 -12.67 10.77
CA LEU A 317 2.16 -12.68 9.40
C LEU A 317 0.78 -13.35 9.35
N CYS A 318 -0.21 -12.65 8.83
CA CYS A 318 -1.55 -13.18 8.63
C CYS A 318 -1.68 -13.87 7.28
N ARG A 319 -2.22 -15.09 7.26
CA ARG A 319 -2.41 -15.91 6.05
C ARG A 319 -3.89 -16.22 5.76
N ASP A 320 -4.82 -15.53 6.41
CA ASP A 320 -6.26 -15.79 6.25
C ASP A 320 -6.85 -15.20 4.96
N ALA A 321 -6.16 -14.28 4.33
CA ALA A 321 -6.63 -13.60 3.13
C ALA A 321 -5.49 -13.22 2.18
N GLU A 322 -5.84 -12.76 0.99
CA GLU A 322 -4.95 -12.05 0.07
C GLU A 322 -5.29 -10.56 0.09
N GLY A 323 -4.36 -9.71 0.56
CA GLY A 323 -4.59 -8.27 0.69
C GLY A 323 -4.96 -7.60 -0.64
N ALA A 324 -4.35 -8.01 -1.75
CA ALA A 324 -4.67 -7.49 -3.07
C ALA A 324 -6.11 -7.85 -3.51
N GLU A 325 -6.58 -9.07 -3.18
CA GLU A 325 -7.96 -9.50 -3.45
C GLU A 325 -8.97 -8.70 -2.61
N LEU A 326 -8.70 -8.53 -1.32
CA LEU A 326 -9.55 -7.72 -0.43
C LEU A 326 -9.68 -6.28 -0.94
N ALA A 327 -8.56 -5.69 -1.40
CA ALA A 327 -8.57 -4.36 -1.99
C ALA A 327 -9.41 -4.31 -3.27
N TRP A 328 -9.19 -5.25 -4.18
CA TRP A 328 -9.90 -5.28 -5.45
C TRP A 328 -11.39 -5.56 -5.26
N GLU A 329 -11.75 -6.55 -4.44
CA GLU A 329 -13.16 -6.86 -4.10
C GLU A 329 -13.92 -5.64 -3.59
N PHE A 330 -13.26 -4.80 -2.77
CA PHE A 330 -13.88 -3.57 -2.29
C PHE A 330 -13.92 -2.49 -3.36
N MET A 331 -12.77 -2.15 -3.95
CA MET A 331 -12.62 -0.97 -4.82
C MET A 331 -13.42 -1.11 -6.13
N SER A 332 -13.46 -2.31 -6.73
CA SER A 332 -14.11 -2.55 -8.02
C SER A 332 -15.63 -2.33 -8.04
N ARG A 333 -16.25 -2.22 -6.85
CA ARG A 333 -17.69 -1.93 -6.69
C ARG A 333 -18.05 -0.46 -6.97
N TYR A 334 -17.04 0.41 -7.07
CA TYR A 334 -17.25 1.84 -7.16
C TYR A 334 -16.75 2.40 -8.49
N GLN A 335 -17.50 3.36 -8.98
CA GLN A 335 -17.17 4.15 -10.15
C GLN A 335 -17.38 5.62 -9.81
N ARG A 336 -16.54 6.47 -10.37
CA ARG A 336 -16.58 7.92 -10.16
C ARG A 336 -17.59 8.60 -11.06
#